data_0bdbd3092b8f16ff6b9a7b09019096e7
#
_entry.id   0bdbd3092b8f16ff6b9a7b09019096e7
#
_cell.length_a   1.000
_cell.length_b   1.000
_cell.length_c   1.000
_cell.angle_alpha   90.00
_cell.angle_beta   90.00
_cell.angle_gamma   90.00
#
_symmetry.space_group_name_H-M   'P 1'
#
loop_
_entity.id
_entity.type
_entity.pdbx_description
1 polymer ?
#
loop_
_entity_poly.entity_id
_entity_poly.type
_entity_poly.pdbx_seq_one_letter_code
_entity_poly.pdbx_strand_id
1 'polypeptide(L)'
;MRPDTAAEQTLGAGGTDSLVIPSRFCGPPGSGHGGYVSGRIAAYVDGPATVTLRQPPPLATPMAVERAGGGGVRIRRGRTLIAEASSALHSPALEIPGAVSPAEANTVAGSAHYYTDPVFPDCVVCGTGRRPGDGLRIFPGPLPGRPMWAAPWTPDSSVSDAQGTVRPEVIWAALDCPSGIAAAEAAGVARDTAILLGQMTASLAELPVADDQCLVVAWPGARDGRKLRAGSALVGPGGKVLAAASTVWLTVPRPVPVLSAGGAS
;
A
#
# COMPACT_ATOMS: atom_id res chain seq x y z
N MET A 1 25.03 13.95 -4.73
CA MET A 1 24.11 12.97 -4.16
C MET A 1 23.75 12.02 -5.31
N ARG A 2 24.25 10.79 -5.30
CA ARG A 2 24.05 9.85 -6.41
C ARG A 2 22.64 9.29 -6.34
N PRO A 3 21.92 9.11 -7.48
CA PRO A 3 20.63 8.45 -7.47
C PRO A 3 20.82 6.98 -7.12
N ASP A 4 20.02 6.47 -6.17
CA ASP A 4 19.90 5.04 -5.90
C ASP A 4 19.36 4.35 -7.15
N THR A 5 20.25 3.74 -7.89
CA THR A 5 19.94 2.87 -9.01
C THR A 5 19.08 1.71 -8.53
N ALA A 6 17.98 1.47 -9.22
CA ALA A 6 17.10 0.33 -9.07
C ALA A 6 17.90 -0.95 -8.78
N ALA A 7 17.60 -1.61 -7.67
CA ALA A 7 18.13 -2.95 -7.38
C ALA A 7 17.59 -3.90 -8.45
N GLU A 8 18.41 -4.15 -9.48
CA GLU A 8 18.17 -5.14 -10.52
C GLU A 8 17.86 -6.50 -9.90
N GLN A 9 16.83 -7.13 -10.43
CA GLN A 9 16.57 -8.55 -10.21
C GLN A 9 17.75 -9.32 -10.79
N THR A 10 18.66 -9.77 -9.97
CA THR A 10 19.77 -10.63 -10.41
C THR A 10 19.20 -12.04 -10.59
N LEU A 11 18.85 -12.40 -11.82
CA LEU A 11 18.59 -13.78 -12.22
C LEU A 11 19.91 -14.55 -12.18
N GLY A 12 20.23 -15.14 -11.04
CA GLY A 12 21.32 -16.06 -10.89
C GLY A 12 20.88 -17.45 -11.33
N ALA A 13 21.52 -18.02 -12.34
CA ALA A 13 21.35 -19.41 -12.72
C ALA A 13 21.70 -20.31 -11.52
N GLY A 14 20.69 -20.91 -10.86
CA GLY A 14 20.82 -21.87 -9.77
C GLY A 14 20.69 -21.31 -8.35
N GLY A 15 20.41 -20.01 -8.16
CA GLY A 15 20.17 -19.39 -6.85
C GLY A 15 18.69 -19.19 -6.57
N THR A 16 18.29 -19.28 -5.31
CA THR A 16 16.95 -18.87 -4.85
C THR A 16 16.80 -17.37 -5.11
N ASP A 17 15.75 -16.96 -5.83
CA ASP A 17 15.45 -15.54 -6.02
C ASP A 17 15.34 -14.83 -4.67
N SER A 18 15.84 -13.60 -4.59
CA SER A 18 15.87 -12.83 -3.33
C SER A 18 15.12 -11.52 -3.49
N LEU A 19 14.22 -11.25 -2.53
CA LEU A 19 13.46 -10.00 -2.44
C LEU A 19 14.01 -9.14 -1.29
N VAL A 20 14.38 -7.90 -1.60
CA VAL A 20 14.77 -6.89 -0.61
C VAL A 20 13.82 -5.70 -0.70
N ILE A 21 13.34 -5.20 0.44
CA ILE A 21 12.51 -4.01 0.52
C ILE A 21 13.38 -2.83 0.96
N PRO A 22 13.58 -1.82 0.12
CA PRO A 22 14.38 -0.65 0.48
C PRO A 22 13.80 0.09 1.68
N SER A 23 14.65 0.64 2.56
CA SER A 23 14.23 1.32 3.80
C SER A 23 13.28 2.50 3.56
N ARG A 24 13.37 3.17 2.40
CA ARG A 24 12.44 4.24 2.00
C ARG A 24 10.97 3.79 2.05
N PHE A 25 10.68 2.55 1.67
CA PHE A 25 9.31 2.04 1.54
C PHE A 25 8.82 1.42 2.86
N CYS A 26 9.00 2.13 3.97
CA CYS A 26 8.46 1.71 5.26
C CYS A 26 6.97 2.06 5.41
N GLY A 27 6.27 1.28 6.22
CA GLY A 27 4.94 1.56 6.77
C GLY A 27 5.06 1.73 8.28
N PRO A 28 4.70 0.70 9.08
CA PRO A 28 5.01 0.67 10.50
C PRO A 28 6.52 0.75 10.77
N PRO A 29 6.97 1.26 11.94
CA PRO A 29 8.38 1.31 12.29
C PRO A 29 9.08 -0.04 12.12
N GLY A 30 10.21 -0.06 11.41
CA GLY A 30 11.00 -1.27 11.15
C GLY A 30 10.39 -2.28 10.18
N SER A 31 9.26 -1.95 9.56
CA SER A 31 8.56 -2.84 8.62
C SER A 31 8.35 -2.19 7.27
N GLY A 32 8.46 -2.97 6.21
CA GLY A 32 8.05 -2.57 4.87
C GLY A 32 6.56 -2.25 4.81
N HIS A 33 6.20 -1.28 3.96
CA HIS A 33 4.82 -0.88 3.71
C HIS A 33 4.03 -2.03 3.05
N GLY A 34 2.87 -2.39 3.62
CA GLY A 34 2.11 -3.59 3.23
C GLY A 34 1.80 -3.66 1.75
N GLY A 35 1.21 -2.61 1.20
CA GLY A 35 0.87 -2.55 -0.23
C GLY A 35 2.11 -2.57 -1.14
N TYR A 36 3.16 -1.82 -0.81
CA TYR A 36 4.40 -1.84 -1.58
C TYR A 36 5.02 -3.25 -1.62
N VAL A 37 5.13 -3.90 -0.46
CA VAL A 37 5.63 -5.27 -0.36
C VAL A 37 4.76 -6.23 -1.15
N SER A 38 3.43 -6.08 -1.05
CA SER A 38 2.48 -6.89 -1.81
C SER A 38 2.69 -6.73 -3.33
N GLY A 39 2.88 -5.51 -3.81
CA GLY A 39 3.17 -5.26 -5.24
C GLY A 39 4.48 -5.88 -5.70
N ARG A 40 5.55 -5.80 -4.86
CA ARG A 40 6.84 -6.46 -5.14
C ARG A 40 6.72 -7.98 -5.21
N ILE A 41 5.84 -8.57 -4.38
CA ILE A 41 5.59 -10.02 -4.37
C ILE A 41 4.69 -10.42 -5.54
N ALA A 42 3.69 -9.61 -5.87
CA ALA A 42 2.78 -9.84 -6.99
C ALA A 42 3.51 -9.95 -8.34
N ALA A 43 4.67 -9.31 -8.49
CA ALA A 43 5.50 -9.42 -9.69
C ALA A 43 6.01 -10.86 -9.98
N TYR A 44 5.91 -11.77 -9.02
CA TYR A 44 6.24 -13.19 -9.21
C TYR A 44 5.03 -14.05 -9.59
N VAL A 45 3.86 -13.45 -9.76
CA VAL A 45 2.59 -14.14 -10.06
C VAL A 45 2.01 -13.56 -11.34
N ASP A 46 1.53 -14.39 -12.24
CA ASP A 46 0.94 -13.94 -13.50
C ASP A 46 -0.48 -13.39 -13.27
N GLY A 47 -0.75 -12.22 -13.85
CA GLY A 47 -2.06 -11.56 -13.82
C GLY A 47 -2.44 -10.97 -12.46
N PRO A 48 -3.75 -10.80 -12.17
CA PRO A 48 -4.22 -10.35 -10.88
C PRO A 48 -3.74 -11.26 -9.76
N ALA A 49 -3.26 -10.70 -8.66
CA ALA A 49 -2.67 -11.46 -7.58
C ALA A 49 -3.33 -11.15 -6.23
N THR A 50 -3.40 -12.18 -5.38
CA THR A 50 -3.73 -12.06 -3.95
C THR A 50 -2.47 -12.30 -3.15
N VAL A 51 -2.10 -11.31 -2.33
CA VAL A 51 -0.95 -11.40 -1.42
C VAL A 51 -1.45 -11.38 0.01
N THR A 52 -1.01 -12.35 0.81
CA THR A 52 -1.29 -12.44 2.24
C THR A 52 -0.01 -12.22 3.03
N LEU A 53 0.01 -11.21 3.89
CA LEU A 53 1.11 -10.92 4.80
C LEU A 53 0.91 -11.74 6.09
N ARG A 54 1.95 -12.47 6.49
CA ARG A 54 1.94 -13.35 7.68
C ARG A 54 2.74 -12.78 8.83
N GLN A 55 3.77 -11.99 8.52
CA GLN A 55 4.63 -11.31 9.46
C GLN A 55 5.00 -9.93 8.92
N PRO A 56 5.37 -8.96 9.78
CA PRO A 56 5.90 -7.68 9.32
C PRO A 56 7.11 -7.89 8.39
N PRO A 57 7.06 -7.43 7.12
CA PRO A 57 8.17 -7.62 6.18
C PRO A 57 9.37 -6.78 6.61
N PRO A 58 10.57 -7.36 6.80
CA PRO A 58 11.74 -6.59 7.20
C PRO A 58 12.23 -5.66 6.10
N LEU A 59 12.77 -4.51 6.49
CA LEU A 59 13.45 -3.56 5.60
C LEU A 59 14.92 -3.95 5.41
N ALA A 60 15.47 -3.63 4.24
CA ALA A 60 16.89 -3.80 3.88
C ALA A 60 17.46 -5.20 4.19
N THR A 61 16.59 -6.20 4.25
CA THR A 61 16.96 -7.57 4.60
C THR A 61 16.53 -8.51 3.47
N PRO A 62 17.44 -9.36 2.95
CA PRO A 62 17.09 -10.35 1.94
C PRO A 62 16.09 -11.39 2.46
N MET A 63 15.08 -11.65 1.64
CA MET A 63 14.06 -12.68 1.85
C MET A 63 14.07 -13.64 0.68
N ALA A 64 14.08 -14.93 0.92
CA ALA A 64 14.02 -15.94 -0.13
C ALA A 64 12.65 -15.97 -0.79
N VAL A 65 12.63 -16.09 -2.12
CA VAL A 65 11.41 -16.28 -2.92
C VAL A 65 11.34 -17.74 -3.33
N GLU A 66 10.36 -18.46 -2.81
CA GLU A 66 10.14 -19.88 -3.09
C GLU A 66 8.92 -20.03 -3.99
N ARG A 67 9.06 -20.70 -5.13
CA ARG A 67 7.90 -21.05 -5.97
C ARG A 67 7.02 -22.05 -5.24
N ALA A 68 5.71 -21.86 -5.32
CA ALA A 68 4.68 -22.73 -4.76
C ALA A 68 3.80 -23.31 -5.87
N GLY A 69 3.07 -24.38 -5.58
CA GLY A 69 2.15 -24.97 -6.54
C GLY A 69 1.12 -23.97 -7.06
N GLY A 70 0.63 -24.18 -8.28
CA GLY A 70 -0.40 -23.32 -8.89
C GLY A 70 0.10 -21.92 -9.27
N GLY A 71 1.39 -21.74 -9.55
CA GLY A 71 1.96 -20.44 -9.95
C GLY A 71 2.12 -19.44 -8.79
N GLY A 72 1.92 -19.88 -7.56
CA GLY A 72 2.11 -19.04 -6.38
C GLY A 72 3.55 -18.92 -5.92
N VAL A 73 3.78 -18.06 -4.91
CA VAL A 73 5.09 -17.89 -4.27
C VAL A 73 4.95 -17.75 -2.75
N ARG A 74 6.01 -18.12 -2.03
CA ARG A 74 6.20 -17.90 -0.61
C ARG A 74 7.46 -17.08 -0.38
N ILE A 75 7.36 -16.09 0.50
CA ILE A 75 8.47 -15.24 0.88
C ILE A 75 8.91 -15.61 2.29
N ARG A 76 10.19 -15.94 2.46
CA ARG A 76 10.72 -16.38 3.76
C ARG A 76 11.96 -15.60 4.18
N ARG A 77 12.08 -15.44 5.50
CA ARG A 77 13.33 -15.06 6.17
C ARG A 77 13.77 -16.21 7.06
N GLY A 78 14.74 -16.98 6.61
CA GLY A 78 15.08 -18.25 7.22
C GLY A 78 13.87 -19.18 7.26
N ARG A 79 13.49 -19.67 8.45
CA ARG A 79 12.33 -20.56 8.64
C ARG A 79 10.98 -19.82 8.71
N THR A 80 10.99 -18.50 8.85
CA THR A 80 9.77 -17.70 9.05
C THR A 80 9.13 -17.38 7.73
N LEU A 81 7.85 -17.71 7.57
CA LEU A 81 7.01 -17.30 6.45
C LEU A 81 6.60 -15.83 6.65
N ILE A 82 7.04 -14.96 5.75
CA ILE A 82 6.73 -13.52 5.78
C ILE A 82 5.44 -13.24 5.02
N ALA A 83 5.31 -13.79 3.80
CA ALA A 83 4.16 -13.59 2.95
C ALA A 83 3.99 -14.76 1.98
N GLU A 84 2.81 -14.85 1.40
CA GLU A 84 2.53 -15.74 0.28
C GLU A 84 1.63 -15.04 -0.74
N ALA A 85 1.78 -15.41 -2.02
CA ALA A 85 0.94 -14.91 -3.08
C ALA A 85 0.48 -16.03 -4.01
N SER A 86 -0.69 -15.84 -4.59
CA SER A 86 -1.28 -16.70 -5.62
C SER A 86 -2.01 -15.87 -6.67
N SER A 87 -2.21 -16.42 -7.85
CA SER A 87 -3.11 -15.82 -8.84
C SER A 87 -4.50 -15.64 -8.24
N ALA A 88 -5.10 -14.49 -8.44
CA ALA A 88 -6.50 -14.27 -8.16
C ALA A 88 -7.31 -14.85 -9.33
N LEU A 89 -8.25 -15.74 -9.06
CA LEU A 89 -9.11 -16.36 -10.08
C LEU A 89 -9.91 -15.32 -10.89
N HIS A 90 -10.14 -14.15 -10.30
CA HIS A 90 -10.81 -13.00 -10.92
C HIS A 90 -10.16 -11.70 -10.43
N SER A 91 -10.10 -10.71 -11.31
CA SER A 91 -9.91 -9.33 -10.85
C SER A 91 -10.95 -9.01 -9.79
N PRO A 92 -10.61 -8.29 -8.71
CA PRO A 92 -11.63 -7.90 -7.75
C PRO A 92 -12.74 -7.17 -8.53
N ALA A 93 -13.93 -7.80 -8.62
CA ALA A 93 -15.13 -7.16 -9.15
C ALA A 93 -15.58 -6.13 -8.11
N LEU A 94 -14.93 -4.97 -8.13
CA LEU A 94 -15.21 -3.88 -7.21
C LEU A 94 -16.11 -2.87 -7.92
N GLU A 95 -17.34 -2.81 -7.47
CA GLU A 95 -18.21 -1.67 -7.81
C GLU A 95 -17.73 -0.47 -7.00
N ILE A 96 -17.17 0.53 -7.68
CA ILE A 96 -16.85 1.81 -7.06
C ILE A 96 -18.19 2.47 -6.72
N PRO A 97 -18.45 2.84 -5.44
CA PRO A 97 -19.78 3.31 -5.01
C PRO A 97 -20.26 4.61 -5.67
N GLY A 98 -19.39 5.28 -6.42
CA GLY A 98 -19.74 6.49 -7.18
C GLY A 98 -18.52 7.18 -7.76
N ALA A 99 -18.76 8.04 -8.74
CA ALA A 99 -17.73 8.89 -9.32
C ALA A 99 -17.31 9.99 -8.32
N VAL A 100 -16.04 10.37 -8.35
CA VAL A 100 -15.45 11.45 -7.55
C VAL A 100 -14.74 12.41 -8.50
N SER A 101 -15.05 13.68 -8.39
CA SER A 101 -14.37 14.72 -9.15
C SER A 101 -13.06 15.15 -8.48
N PRO A 102 -12.09 15.69 -9.24
CA PRO A 102 -10.88 16.28 -8.66
C PRO A 102 -11.17 17.38 -7.64
N ALA A 103 -12.19 18.19 -7.84
CA ALA A 103 -12.58 19.26 -6.93
C ALA A 103 -13.05 18.70 -5.56
N GLU A 104 -13.88 17.65 -5.58
CA GLU A 104 -14.31 16.97 -4.35
C GLU A 104 -13.13 16.34 -3.60
N ALA A 105 -12.26 15.62 -4.31
CA ALA A 105 -11.08 15.00 -3.71
C ALA A 105 -10.13 16.04 -3.08
N ASN A 106 -9.89 17.17 -3.76
CA ASN A 106 -9.09 18.26 -3.22
C ASN A 106 -9.73 18.90 -1.98
N THR A 107 -11.05 19.04 -1.96
CA THR A 107 -11.77 19.65 -0.83
C THR A 107 -11.64 18.81 0.45
N VAL A 108 -11.65 17.48 0.33
CA VAL A 108 -11.60 16.58 1.48
C VAL A 108 -10.19 16.08 1.82
N ALA A 109 -9.20 16.37 0.99
CA ALA A 109 -7.84 15.89 1.19
C ALA A 109 -7.30 16.22 2.58
N GLY A 110 -6.80 15.20 3.30
CA GLY A 110 -6.23 15.34 4.64
C GLY A 110 -7.25 15.58 5.76
N SER A 111 -8.54 15.53 5.48
CA SER A 111 -9.59 15.77 6.50
C SER A 111 -9.99 14.51 7.29
N ALA A 112 -9.45 13.34 6.96
CA ALA A 112 -9.69 12.13 7.73
C ALA A 112 -9.21 12.30 9.18
N HIS A 113 -9.99 11.79 10.12
CA HIS A 113 -9.68 11.88 11.55
C HIS A 113 -8.32 11.24 11.90
N TYR A 114 -7.90 10.24 11.12
CA TYR A 114 -6.58 9.62 11.22
C TYR A 114 -5.43 10.65 11.32
N TYR A 115 -5.51 11.77 10.59
CA TYR A 115 -4.44 12.78 10.54
C TYR A 115 -4.37 13.69 11.74
N THR A 116 -5.31 13.62 12.69
CA THR A 116 -5.23 14.35 13.95
C THR A 116 -4.21 13.74 14.92
N ASP A 117 -3.96 12.42 14.80
CA ASP A 117 -2.99 11.67 15.61
C ASP A 117 -2.54 10.41 14.83
N PRO A 118 -1.71 10.58 13.79
CA PRO A 118 -1.34 9.48 12.90
C PRO A 118 -0.50 8.42 13.62
N VAL A 119 -0.92 7.16 13.50
CA VAL A 119 -0.22 6.02 14.13
C VAL A 119 1.17 5.81 13.54
N PHE A 120 1.32 6.04 12.23
CA PHE A 120 2.56 5.82 11.49
C PHE A 120 2.97 7.09 10.71
N PRO A 121 3.51 8.12 11.39
CA PRO A 121 3.82 9.41 10.76
C PRO A 121 4.89 9.31 9.66
N ASP A 122 5.71 8.27 9.67
CA ASP A 122 6.78 8.04 8.70
C ASP A 122 6.38 7.05 7.58
N CYS A 123 5.11 6.64 7.51
CA CYS A 123 4.63 5.77 6.43
C CYS A 123 4.89 6.40 5.06
N VAL A 124 5.44 5.62 4.11
CA VAL A 124 5.77 6.12 2.77
C VAL A 124 4.56 6.64 1.99
N VAL A 125 3.35 6.14 2.29
CA VAL A 125 2.11 6.53 1.58
C VAL A 125 1.39 7.67 2.28
N CYS A 126 0.99 7.46 3.54
CA CYS A 126 0.11 8.37 4.28
C CYS A 126 0.81 9.12 5.43
N GLY A 127 2.15 9.01 5.52
CA GLY A 127 2.91 9.62 6.60
C GLY A 127 2.99 11.13 6.48
N THR A 128 2.52 11.83 7.52
CA THR A 128 2.55 13.29 7.60
C THR A 128 3.97 13.85 7.81
N GLY A 129 4.89 13.02 8.34
CA GLY A 129 6.31 13.34 8.51
C GLY A 129 7.13 13.27 7.21
N ARG A 130 6.59 12.69 6.14
CA ARG A 130 7.30 12.59 4.85
C ARG A 130 7.28 13.89 4.08
N ARG A 131 8.42 14.21 3.44
CA ARG A 131 8.56 15.38 2.56
C ARG A 131 8.07 15.05 1.14
N PRO A 132 7.70 16.08 0.34
CA PRO A 132 7.51 15.91 -1.10
C PRO A 132 8.75 15.26 -1.75
N GLY A 133 8.53 14.30 -2.67
CA GLY A 133 9.58 13.53 -3.33
C GLY A 133 10.17 12.37 -2.51
N ASP A 134 9.85 12.27 -1.19
CA ASP A 134 10.26 11.14 -0.34
C ASP A 134 9.12 10.15 -0.09
N GLY A 135 7.89 10.63 0.10
CA GLY A 135 6.70 9.82 0.26
C GLY A 135 5.64 10.13 -0.80
N LEU A 136 4.66 9.23 -0.95
CA LEU A 136 3.55 9.42 -1.92
C LEU A 136 2.61 10.52 -1.49
N ARG A 137 2.48 10.79 -0.19
CA ARG A 137 1.67 11.86 0.42
C ARG A 137 0.20 11.82 0.00
N ILE A 138 -0.36 10.62 -0.02
CA ILE A 138 -1.77 10.38 -0.32
C ILE A 138 -2.56 10.49 0.99
N PHE A 139 -3.32 11.55 1.13
CA PHE A 139 -4.05 11.91 2.35
C PHE A 139 -5.56 11.91 2.08
N PRO A 140 -6.26 10.75 2.11
CA PRO A 140 -7.69 10.71 1.86
C PRO A 140 -8.50 11.41 2.96
N GLY A 141 -9.67 11.91 2.56
CA GLY A 141 -10.68 12.43 3.47
C GLY A 141 -12.06 11.91 3.10
N PRO A 142 -13.00 11.85 4.07
CA PRO A 142 -14.35 11.36 3.86
C PRO A 142 -15.17 12.31 2.97
N LEU A 143 -15.89 11.76 1.99
CA LEU A 143 -16.78 12.52 1.12
C LEU A 143 -18.13 12.74 1.83
N PRO A 144 -18.62 13.98 1.93
CA PRO A 144 -19.89 14.26 2.60
C PRO A 144 -21.06 13.47 2.01
N GLY A 145 -21.82 12.79 2.88
CA GLY A 145 -22.99 12.01 2.49
C GLY A 145 -22.75 10.74 1.70
N ARG A 146 -21.50 10.34 1.51
CA ARG A 146 -21.11 9.12 0.79
C ARG A 146 -20.15 8.26 1.62
N PRO A 147 -20.30 6.92 1.64
CA PRO A 147 -19.36 6.04 2.34
C PRO A 147 -18.06 5.86 1.52
N MET A 148 -17.43 6.97 1.18
CA MET A 148 -16.22 7.00 0.35
C MET A 148 -15.21 8.00 0.90
N TRP A 149 -13.94 7.71 0.71
CA TRP A 149 -12.79 8.58 0.97
C TRP A 149 -12.06 8.84 -0.33
N ALA A 150 -11.51 10.03 -0.48
CA ALA A 150 -10.77 10.41 -1.69
C ALA A 150 -9.54 11.26 -1.37
N ALA A 151 -8.52 11.11 -2.19
CA ALA A 151 -7.34 11.97 -2.23
C ALA A 151 -6.90 12.24 -3.66
N PRO A 152 -6.43 13.45 -3.99
CA PRO A 152 -5.65 13.65 -5.19
C PRO A 152 -4.27 13.01 -5.03
N TRP A 153 -3.70 12.54 -6.13
CA TRP A 153 -2.33 12.04 -6.15
C TRP A 153 -1.69 12.30 -7.51
N THR A 154 -0.57 13.00 -7.50
CA THR A 154 0.28 13.21 -8.67
C THR A 154 1.60 12.50 -8.42
N PRO A 155 1.85 11.34 -9.05
CA PRO A 155 3.11 10.62 -8.90
C PRO A 155 4.25 11.44 -9.50
N ASP A 156 5.39 11.46 -8.83
CA ASP A 156 6.60 12.10 -9.34
C ASP A 156 7.61 11.08 -9.90
N SER A 157 8.65 11.59 -10.54
CA SER A 157 9.70 10.75 -11.16
C SER A 157 10.44 9.84 -10.19
N SER A 158 10.40 10.09 -8.86
CA SER A 158 11.09 9.26 -7.87
C SER A 158 10.44 7.87 -7.71
N VAL A 159 9.21 7.71 -8.18
CA VAL A 159 8.42 6.47 -8.11
C VAL A 159 8.15 5.86 -9.47
N SER A 160 8.72 6.44 -10.53
CA SER A 160 8.59 5.98 -11.92
C SER A 160 9.83 5.22 -12.37
N ASP A 161 9.72 4.51 -13.48
CA ASP A 161 10.84 3.90 -14.21
C ASP A 161 11.54 4.93 -15.11
N ALA A 162 12.52 4.47 -15.91
CA ALA A 162 13.28 5.31 -16.83
C ALA A 162 12.44 5.88 -17.99
N GLN A 163 11.28 5.31 -18.28
CA GLN A 163 10.31 5.75 -19.28
C GLN A 163 9.26 6.72 -18.69
N GLY A 164 9.34 7.00 -17.39
CA GLY A 164 8.38 7.85 -16.68
C GLY A 164 7.13 7.12 -16.23
N THR A 165 7.00 5.81 -16.48
CA THR A 165 5.85 5.02 -16.04
C THR A 165 5.95 4.71 -14.56
N VAL A 166 4.87 4.91 -13.80
CA VAL A 166 4.83 4.60 -12.37
C VAL A 166 4.97 3.10 -12.15
N ARG A 167 5.90 2.71 -11.29
CA ARG A 167 6.17 1.30 -11.02
C ARG A 167 4.95 0.60 -10.41
N PRO A 168 4.62 -0.66 -10.85
CA PRO A 168 3.44 -1.39 -10.40
C PRO A 168 3.31 -1.49 -8.88
N GLU A 169 4.40 -1.75 -8.15
CA GLU A 169 4.41 -1.86 -6.70
C GLU A 169 4.06 -0.55 -5.98
N VAL A 170 4.27 0.60 -6.64
CA VAL A 170 3.86 1.91 -6.13
C VAL A 170 2.35 2.08 -6.24
N ILE A 171 1.72 1.57 -7.30
CA ILE A 171 0.26 1.57 -7.43
C ILE A 171 -0.37 0.72 -6.33
N TRP A 172 0.19 -0.47 -6.05
CA TRP A 172 -0.24 -1.29 -4.91
C TRP A 172 -0.15 -0.50 -3.60
N ALA A 173 0.94 0.23 -3.39
CA ALA A 173 1.11 1.07 -2.21
C ALA A 173 0.07 2.19 -2.15
N ALA A 174 -0.20 2.88 -3.26
CA ALA A 174 -1.17 3.96 -3.33
C ALA A 174 -2.60 3.51 -2.99
N LEU A 175 -2.96 2.28 -3.31
CA LEU A 175 -4.27 1.69 -3.03
C LEU A 175 -4.42 1.16 -1.59
N ASP A 176 -3.32 0.95 -0.87
CA ASP A 176 -3.28 0.33 0.46
C ASP A 176 -3.81 1.27 1.56
N CYS A 177 -3.04 2.26 2.00
CA CYS A 177 -3.41 3.14 3.12
C CYS A 177 -4.79 3.81 2.99
N PRO A 178 -5.19 4.35 1.82
CA PRO A 178 -6.52 4.93 1.69
C PRO A 178 -7.65 3.95 2.02
N SER A 179 -7.52 2.68 1.61
CA SER A 179 -8.50 1.63 1.94
C SER A 179 -8.56 1.35 3.44
N GLY A 180 -7.40 1.33 4.11
CA GLY A 180 -7.32 1.12 5.54
C GLY A 180 -7.92 2.28 6.35
N ILE A 181 -7.61 3.52 5.96
CA ILE A 181 -8.17 4.72 6.60
C ILE A 181 -9.69 4.74 6.46
N ALA A 182 -10.22 4.48 5.25
CA ALA A 182 -11.66 4.40 5.01
C ALA A 182 -12.32 3.32 5.88
N ALA A 183 -11.73 2.13 5.95
CA ALA A 183 -12.25 1.02 6.75
C ALA A 183 -12.23 1.32 8.25
N ALA A 184 -11.13 1.88 8.75
CA ALA A 184 -10.96 2.17 10.18
C ALA A 184 -11.93 3.26 10.65
N GLU A 185 -12.06 4.35 9.89
CA GLU A 185 -12.95 5.45 10.24
C GLU A 185 -14.43 5.03 10.18
N ALA A 186 -14.83 4.35 9.10
CA ALA A 186 -16.20 3.86 9.00
C ALA A 186 -16.57 2.83 10.09
N ALA A 187 -15.59 2.03 10.55
CA ALA A 187 -15.80 1.08 11.63
C ALA A 187 -15.67 1.69 13.03
N GLY A 188 -15.37 2.98 13.17
CA GLY A 188 -15.16 3.63 14.45
C GLY A 188 -14.01 3.03 15.25
N VAL A 189 -12.89 2.68 14.59
CA VAL A 189 -11.73 2.10 15.28
C VAL A 189 -11.17 3.09 16.30
N ALA A 190 -11.00 2.62 17.53
CA ALA A 190 -10.55 3.45 18.64
C ALA A 190 -9.09 3.92 18.47
N ARG A 191 -8.73 5.04 19.12
CA ARG A 191 -7.39 5.67 18.99
C ARG A 191 -6.24 4.83 19.54
N ASP A 192 -6.50 3.91 20.46
CA ASP A 192 -5.55 2.97 21.04
C ASP A 192 -5.33 1.72 20.16
N THR A 193 -5.94 1.72 19.00
CA THR A 193 -5.92 0.62 18.04
C THR A 193 -5.27 1.07 16.73
N ALA A 194 -4.34 0.26 16.25
CA ALA A 194 -3.77 0.38 14.92
C ALA A 194 -4.41 -0.63 13.96
N ILE A 195 -4.22 -0.42 12.68
CA ILE A 195 -4.58 -1.39 11.66
C ILE A 195 -3.35 -1.78 10.84
N LEU A 196 -3.25 -3.05 10.49
CA LEU A 196 -2.18 -3.58 9.64
C LEU A 196 -2.81 -4.34 8.47
N LEU A 197 -2.23 -4.18 7.29
CA LEU A 197 -2.66 -4.95 6.12
C LEU A 197 -2.39 -6.44 6.35
N GLY A 198 -3.42 -7.26 6.23
CA GLY A 198 -3.32 -8.72 6.29
C GLY A 198 -3.34 -9.36 4.90
N GLN A 199 -4.18 -8.84 4.00
CA GLN A 199 -4.30 -9.36 2.64
C GLN A 199 -4.70 -8.25 1.68
N MET A 200 -4.17 -8.33 0.45
CA MET A 200 -4.54 -7.45 -0.64
C MET A 200 -4.64 -8.23 -1.94
N THR A 201 -5.72 -8.02 -2.67
CA THR A 201 -5.90 -8.50 -4.04
C THR A 201 -5.99 -7.28 -4.93
N ALA A 202 -5.15 -7.17 -5.95
CA ALA A 202 -5.20 -6.05 -6.87
C ALA A 202 -5.10 -6.48 -8.32
N SER A 203 -5.67 -5.64 -9.18
CA SER A 203 -5.58 -5.71 -10.63
C SER A 203 -5.20 -4.34 -11.16
N LEU A 204 -4.19 -4.31 -12.01
CA LEU A 204 -3.71 -3.12 -12.69
C LEU A 204 -4.06 -3.25 -14.18
N ALA A 205 -4.96 -2.38 -14.66
CA ALA A 205 -5.36 -2.34 -16.06
C ALA A 205 -4.41 -1.46 -16.89
N GLU A 206 -3.92 -0.38 -16.28
CA GLU A 206 -3.01 0.57 -16.90
C GLU A 206 -2.15 1.25 -15.83
N LEU A 207 -0.95 1.65 -16.20
CA LEU A 207 -0.05 2.36 -15.30
C LEU A 207 -0.03 3.85 -15.67
N PRO A 208 -0.21 4.77 -14.73
CA PRO A 208 -0.05 6.19 -14.99
C PRO A 208 1.41 6.54 -15.24
N VAL A 209 1.66 7.68 -15.84
CA VAL A 209 2.99 8.27 -15.94
C VAL A 209 3.21 9.32 -14.86
N ALA A 210 4.46 9.72 -14.65
CA ALA A 210 4.79 10.82 -13.76
C ALA A 210 4.04 12.09 -14.20
N ASP A 211 3.62 12.88 -13.21
CA ASP A 211 2.83 14.11 -13.36
C ASP A 211 1.36 13.94 -13.79
N ASP A 212 0.89 12.70 -14.02
CA ASP A 212 -0.54 12.45 -14.21
C ASP A 212 -1.34 12.86 -12.97
N GLN A 213 -2.43 13.61 -13.20
CA GLN A 213 -3.36 13.96 -12.14
C GLN A 213 -4.32 12.81 -11.87
N CYS A 214 -3.99 12.00 -10.89
CA CYS A 214 -4.78 10.86 -10.47
C CYS A 214 -5.60 11.16 -9.21
N LEU A 215 -6.62 10.34 -8.98
CA LEU A 215 -7.35 10.27 -7.72
C LEU A 215 -7.22 8.86 -7.14
N VAL A 216 -7.02 8.78 -5.83
CA VAL A 216 -7.20 7.53 -5.10
C VAL A 216 -8.54 7.62 -4.37
N VAL A 217 -9.42 6.69 -4.65
CA VAL A 217 -10.72 6.56 -3.98
C VAL A 217 -10.75 5.27 -3.19
N ALA A 218 -11.41 5.30 -2.04
CA ALA A 218 -11.52 4.12 -1.17
C ALA A 218 -12.89 4.10 -0.48
N TRP A 219 -13.34 2.89 -0.11
CA TRP A 219 -14.62 2.69 0.57
C TRP A 219 -14.54 1.50 1.53
N PRO A 220 -15.29 1.57 2.64
CA PRO A 220 -15.36 0.48 3.60
C PRO A 220 -16.15 -0.69 3.03
N GLY A 221 -15.78 -1.88 3.44
CA GLY A 221 -16.55 -3.10 3.29
C GLY A 221 -17.04 -3.64 4.63
N ALA A 222 -17.32 -4.94 4.68
CA ALA A 222 -17.78 -5.61 5.89
C ALA A 222 -16.70 -5.66 6.98
N ARG A 223 -17.13 -5.60 8.25
CA ARG A 223 -16.31 -5.91 9.44
C ARG A 223 -16.66 -7.30 9.96
N ASP A 224 -15.65 -8.09 10.26
CA ASP A 224 -15.76 -9.41 10.90
C ASP A 224 -14.73 -9.50 12.04
N GLY A 225 -15.18 -9.28 13.27
CA GLY A 225 -14.31 -9.22 14.45
C GLY A 225 -13.19 -8.20 14.28
N ARG A 226 -11.94 -8.67 14.23
CA ARG A 226 -10.74 -7.86 14.01
C ARG A 226 -10.45 -7.55 12.53
N LYS A 227 -11.21 -8.14 11.61
CA LYS A 227 -11.00 -7.96 10.17
C LYS A 227 -11.88 -6.85 9.64
N LEU A 228 -11.28 -5.88 9.00
CA LEU A 228 -11.96 -4.82 8.25
C LEU A 228 -11.69 -5.04 6.78
N ARG A 229 -12.75 -5.11 5.97
CA ARG A 229 -12.62 -5.19 4.52
C ARG A 229 -12.76 -3.79 3.92
N ALA A 230 -12.09 -3.56 2.81
CA ALA A 230 -12.23 -2.31 2.06
C ALA A 230 -11.96 -2.54 0.58
N GLY A 231 -12.42 -1.59 -0.23
CA GLY A 231 -12.04 -1.44 -1.62
C GLY A 231 -11.31 -0.13 -1.84
N SER A 232 -10.48 -0.09 -2.87
CA SER A 232 -9.85 1.14 -3.35
C SER A 232 -9.63 1.07 -4.85
N ALA A 233 -9.59 2.25 -5.50
CA ALA A 233 -9.28 2.36 -6.91
C ALA A 233 -8.41 3.58 -7.19
N LEU A 234 -7.54 3.44 -8.19
CA LEU A 234 -6.80 4.52 -8.80
C LEU A 234 -7.55 4.97 -10.05
N VAL A 235 -7.93 6.23 -10.07
CA VAL A 235 -8.62 6.86 -11.19
C VAL A 235 -7.65 7.85 -11.83
N GLY A 236 -7.37 7.64 -13.09
CA GLY A 236 -6.48 8.50 -13.88
C GLY A 236 -7.19 9.69 -14.51
N PRO A 237 -6.47 10.46 -15.33
CA PRO A 237 -7.03 11.55 -16.11
C PRO A 237 -8.28 11.10 -16.90
N GLY A 238 -9.29 11.95 -16.97
CA GLY A 238 -10.55 11.65 -17.66
C GLY A 238 -11.47 10.66 -16.95
N GLY A 239 -11.18 10.28 -15.71
CA GLY A 239 -12.06 9.42 -14.91
C GLY A 239 -11.92 7.90 -15.19
N LYS A 240 -10.89 7.49 -15.95
CA LYS A 240 -10.60 6.08 -16.23
C LYS A 240 -10.07 5.38 -15.00
N VAL A 241 -10.62 4.21 -14.66
CA VAL A 241 -10.08 3.36 -13.60
C VAL A 241 -8.83 2.65 -14.11
N LEU A 242 -7.68 2.95 -13.53
CA LEU A 242 -6.37 2.40 -13.89
C LEU A 242 -6.03 1.14 -13.10
N ALA A 243 -6.44 1.09 -11.83
CA ALA A 243 -6.20 -0.04 -10.96
C ALA A 243 -7.28 -0.11 -9.87
N ALA A 244 -7.51 -1.32 -9.35
CA ALA A 244 -8.42 -1.53 -8.24
C ALA A 244 -7.89 -2.61 -7.29
N ALA A 245 -8.23 -2.48 -6.00
CA ALA A 245 -7.83 -3.45 -4.98
C ALA A 245 -8.93 -3.70 -3.96
N SER A 246 -9.00 -4.95 -3.48
CA SER A 246 -9.69 -5.33 -2.26
C SER A 246 -8.69 -5.65 -1.17
N THR A 247 -8.97 -5.21 0.06
CA THR A 247 -8.06 -5.35 1.19
C THR A 247 -8.76 -5.95 2.41
N VAL A 248 -7.97 -6.65 3.22
CA VAL A 248 -8.35 -7.11 4.55
C VAL A 248 -7.34 -6.54 5.54
N TRP A 249 -7.83 -5.69 6.42
CA TRP A 249 -7.07 -5.07 7.49
C TRP A 249 -7.33 -5.77 8.81
N LEU A 250 -6.32 -5.81 9.67
CA LEU A 250 -6.39 -6.42 11.01
C LEU A 250 -6.23 -5.34 12.06
N THR A 251 -7.19 -5.21 12.98
CA THR A 251 -7.04 -4.37 14.15
C THR A 251 -6.05 -5.01 15.13
N VAL A 252 -5.11 -4.22 15.61
CA VAL A 252 -4.08 -4.61 16.59
C VAL A 252 -3.94 -3.50 17.65
N PRO A 253 -3.42 -3.78 18.84
CA PRO A 253 -3.08 -2.72 19.79
C PRO A 253 -2.14 -1.70 19.15
N ARG A 254 -2.35 -0.41 19.40
CA ARG A 254 -1.47 0.65 18.92
C ARG A 254 -0.07 0.46 19.50
N PRO A 255 0.99 0.47 18.68
CA PRO A 255 2.36 0.42 19.19
C PRO A 255 2.63 1.61 20.11
N VAL A 256 3.15 1.34 21.31
CA VAL A 256 3.63 2.41 22.18
C VAL A 256 4.93 2.95 21.57
N PRO A 257 5.08 4.28 21.38
CA PRO A 257 6.34 4.85 20.95
C PRO A 257 7.44 4.45 21.94
N VAL A 258 8.46 3.73 21.46
CA VAL A 258 9.67 3.55 22.24
C VAL A 258 10.36 4.91 22.29
N LEU A 259 10.24 5.62 23.42
CA LEU A 259 11.05 6.80 23.64
C LEU A 259 12.52 6.33 23.57
N SER A 260 13.19 6.69 22.49
CA SER A 260 14.64 6.55 22.44
C SER A 260 15.18 7.36 23.61
N ALA A 261 15.78 6.62 24.58
CA ALA A 261 16.50 7.25 25.69
C ALA A 261 17.50 8.22 25.03
N GLY A 262 17.23 9.52 25.19
CA GLY A 262 18.11 10.57 24.69
C GLY A 262 19.51 10.30 25.24
N GLY A 263 20.46 10.09 24.35
CA GLY A 263 21.87 10.11 24.73
C GLY A 263 22.18 11.44 25.35
N ALA A 264 22.26 11.46 26.67
CA ALA A 264 22.94 12.50 27.39
C ALA A 264 24.44 12.33 27.08
N SER A 265 25.03 13.26 26.42
CA SER A 265 26.49 13.52 26.40
C SER A 265 26.71 14.97 26.13
#